data_202f37e9d76cabf544c71d1875d8589b
#
_entry.id   202f37e9d76cabf544c71d1875d8589b
#
_cell.length_a   1.000
_cell.length_b   1.000
_cell.length_c   1.000
_cell.angle_alpha   90.00
_cell.angle_beta   90.00
_cell.angle_gamma   90.00
#
_symmetry.space_group_name_H-M   'P 1'
#
loop_
_entity.id
_entity.type
_entity.pdbx_description
1 polymer ?
#
loop_
_entity_poly.entity_id
_entity_poly.type
_entity_poly.pdbx_seq_one_letter_code
_entity_poly.pdbx_strand_id
1 'polypeptide(L)'
;GPAFLFHEIGHKLVAKKNGCWAEFRADPKGLQFGIAISFFIGFLFMAPGAVMVAGLVTRRQNGHIAVAGPLTNLGLFLIGIPLWGIILGLTGAFNGLPDAGIFGRDYVSDGSLVWQAMLVDVGVYWLGANLLLGLFNMLPFGPLDGLKVKDWNEVAYFAVLLIFAVPVFTMFTGVWTPSGMLQIIADPVSNLVR
;
A
#
# COMPACT_ATOMS: atom_id res chain seq x y z
N GLY A 1 -6.59 1.46 -6.59
CA GLY A 1 -6.03 0.31 -7.29
C GLY A 1 -5.90 -0.92 -6.39
N PRO A 2 -5.04 -1.89 -6.78
CA PRO A 2 -4.96 -3.21 -6.10
C PRO A 2 -4.70 -3.14 -4.60
N ALA A 3 -3.83 -2.24 -4.15
CA ALA A 3 -3.52 -2.07 -2.72
C ALA A 3 -4.78 -1.82 -1.87
N PHE A 4 -5.68 -0.96 -2.34
CA PHE A 4 -6.96 -0.68 -1.69
C PHE A 4 -7.89 -1.90 -1.73
N LEU A 5 -8.03 -2.54 -2.89
CA LEU A 5 -8.92 -3.69 -3.03
C LEU A 5 -8.52 -4.83 -2.07
N PHE A 6 -7.24 -5.17 -2.00
CA PHE A 6 -6.74 -6.21 -1.09
C PHE A 6 -6.86 -5.80 0.38
N HIS A 7 -6.68 -4.52 0.70
CA HIS A 7 -6.93 -3.97 2.03
C HIS A 7 -8.36 -4.25 2.48
N GLU A 8 -9.34 -3.91 1.66
CA GLU A 8 -10.77 -4.17 1.95
C GLU A 8 -11.10 -5.67 2.01
N ILE A 9 -10.45 -6.49 1.15
CA ILE A 9 -10.58 -7.95 1.25
C ILE A 9 -10.04 -8.46 2.58
N GLY A 10 -8.95 -7.89 3.10
CA GLY A 10 -8.41 -8.20 4.42
C GLY A 10 -9.45 -8.02 5.53
N HIS A 11 -10.11 -6.86 5.57
CA HIS A 11 -11.21 -6.62 6.51
C HIS A 11 -12.33 -7.64 6.37
N LYS A 12 -12.78 -7.90 5.13
CA LYS A 12 -13.87 -8.83 4.85
C LYS A 12 -13.57 -10.25 5.32
N LEU A 13 -12.35 -10.73 5.08
CA LEU A 13 -11.94 -12.08 5.49
C LEU A 13 -11.93 -12.23 7.00
N VAL A 14 -11.36 -11.24 7.72
CA VAL A 14 -11.31 -11.28 9.19
C VAL A 14 -12.69 -11.08 9.80
N ALA A 15 -13.55 -10.22 9.24
CA ALA A 15 -14.94 -10.06 9.68
C ALA A 15 -15.72 -11.37 9.56
N LYS A 16 -15.65 -12.05 8.41
CA LYS A 16 -16.28 -13.35 8.18
C LYS A 16 -15.77 -14.42 9.14
N LYS A 17 -14.44 -14.47 9.39
CA LYS A 17 -13.83 -15.39 10.36
C LYS A 17 -14.35 -15.15 11.79
N ASN A 18 -14.76 -13.93 12.11
CA ASN A 18 -15.37 -13.58 13.40
C ASN A 18 -16.89 -13.79 13.42
N GLY A 19 -17.47 -14.42 12.40
CA GLY A 19 -18.92 -14.68 12.31
C GLY A 19 -19.76 -13.45 11.97
N CYS A 20 -19.13 -12.35 11.54
CA CYS A 20 -19.81 -11.13 11.14
C CYS A 20 -20.24 -11.21 9.67
N TRP A 21 -21.39 -10.63 9.36
CA TRP A 21 -21.72 -10.34 7.97
C TRP A 21 -20.84 -9.20 7.47
N ALA A 22 -20.25 -9.37 6.30
CA ALA A 22 -19.33 -8.38 5.71
C ALA A 22 -19.52 -8.27 4.20
N GLU A 23 -19.83 -7.08 3.72
CA GLU A 23 -20.01 -6.79 2.30
C GLU A 23 -19.34 -5.48 1.91
N PHE A 24 -18.72 -5.48 0.74
CA PHE A 24 -18.16 -4.26 0.17
C PHE A 24 -19.30 -3.42 -0.40
N ARG A 25 -19.41 -2.17 0.06
CA ARG A 25 -20.39 -1.20 -0.44
C ARG A 25 -19.70 0.12 -0.74
N ALA A 26 -20.21 0.81 -1.75
CA ALA A 26 -19.83 2.20 -2.00
C ALA A 26 -20.23 3.06 -0.78
N ASP A 27 -19.28 3.81 -0.24
CA ASP A 27 -19.51 4.75 0.86
C ASP A 27 -19.38 6.20 0.34
N PRO A 28 -20.50 6.91 0.12
CA PRO A 28 -20.47 8.30 -0.31
C PRO A 28 -19.73 9.23 0.62
N LYS A 29 -19.76 8.97 1.95
CA LYS A 29 -19.06 9.79 2.95
C LYS A 29 -17.54 9.54 2.89
N GLY A 30 -17.12 8.27 2.77
CA GLY A 30 -15.72 7.91 2.56
C GLY A 30 -15.17 8.49 1.26
N LEU A 31 -15.97 8.50 0.19
CA LEU A 31 -15.59 9.12 -1.07
C LEU A 31 -15.40 10.64 -0.93
N GLN A 32 -16.35 11.35 -0.30
CA GLN A 32 -16.24 12.78 -0.05
C GLN A 32 -15.02 13.12 0.83
N PHE A 33 -14.76 12.32 1.86
CA PHE A 33 -13.60 12.47 2.73
C PHE A 33 -12.29 12.26 1.94
N GLY A 34 -12.23 11.22 1.09
CA GLY A 34 -11.09 10.96 0.22
C GLY A 34 -10.81 12.10 -0.77
N ILE A 35 -11.86 12.65 -1.40
CA ILE A 35 -11.75 13.80 -2.30
C ILE A 35 -11.24 15.03 -1.54
N ALA A 36 -11.79 15.32 -0.35
CA ALA A 36 -11.37 16.45 0.45
C ALA A 36 -9.88 16.35 0.85
N ILE A 37 -9.45 15.18 1.32
CA ILE A 37 -8.04 14.94 1.67
C ILE A 37 -7.14 15.06 0.43
N SER A 38 -7.56 14.50 -0.71
CA SER A 38 -6.80 14.60 -1.96
C SER A 38 -6.55 16.04 -2.37
N PHE A 39 -7.52 16.91 -2.15
CA PHE A 39 -7.39 18.34 -2.42
C PHE A 39 -6.32 19.02 -1.55
N PHE A 40 -6.22 18.64 -0.27
CA PHE A 40 -5.22 19.23 0.64
C PHE A 40 -3.82 18.63 0.51
N ILE A 41 -3.72 17.34 0.19
CA ILE A 41 -2.44 16.62 0.11
C ILE A 41 -1.84 16.65 -1.30
N GLY A 42 -2.65 17.01 -2.33
CA GLY A 42 -2.21 17.00 -3.72
C GLY A 42 -2.02 15.59 -4.32
N PHE A 43 -2.49 14.56 -3.62
CA PHE A 43 -2.44 13.16 -4.07
C PHE A 43 -3.84 12.57 -4.09
N LEU A 44 -4.22 11.92 -5.20
CA LEU A 44 -5.56 11.34 -5.36
C LEU A 44 -5.72 10.11 -4.45
N PHE A 45 -6.35 10.33 -3.31
CA PHE A 45 -6.67 9.29 -2.35
C PHE A 45 -8.16 8.90 -2.51
N MET A 46 -8.44 8.00 -3.45
CA MET A 46 -9.82 7.57 -3.69
C MET A 46 -10.08 6.25 -2.98
N ALA A 47 -10.91 6.29 -1.92
CA ALA A 47 -11.53 5.13 -1.30
C ALA A 47 -12.97 5.01 -1.83
N PRO A 48 -13.22 4.28 -2.94
CA PRO A 48 -14.53 4.25 -3.60
C PRO A 48 -15.60 3.49 -2.81
N GLY A 49 -15.23 2.90 -1.67
CA GLY A 49 -16.13 2.14 -0.82
C GLY A 49 -15.44 1.64 0.43
N ALA A 50 -16.19 0.97 1.28
CA ALA A 50 -15.69 0.33 2.49
C ALA A 50 -16.39 -1.02 2.69
N VAL A 51 -15.73 -1.92 3.44
CA VAL A 51 -16.40 -3.14 3.90
C VAL A 51 -17.31 -2.79 5.06
N MET A 52 -18.62 -2.88 4.81
CA MET A 52 -19.64 -2.74 5.85
C MET A 52 -19.73 -4.04 6.65
N VAL A 53 -19.55 -3.94 7.96
CA VAL A 53 -19.65 -5.07 8.89
C VAL A 53 -20.94 -4.93 9.69
N ALA A 54 -21.77 -5.96 9.69
CA ALA A 54 -22.99 -6.01 10.46
C ALA A 54 -23.00 -7.20 11.41
N GLY A 55 -23.58 -6.99 12.60
CA GLY A 55 -23.66 -7.97 13.69
C GLY A 55 -23.27 -7.36 15.03
N LEU A 56 -23.38 -8.16 16.08
CA LEU A 56 -22.88 -7.79 17.41
C LEU A 56 -21.36 -7.96 17.43
N VAL A 57 -20.64 -6.87 17.15
CA VAL A 57 -19.17 -6.86 17.08
C VAL A 57 -18.63 -6.35 18.41
N THR A 58 -17.84 -7.15 19.10
CA THR A 58 -17.14 -6.73 20.31
C THR A 58 -16.02 -5.76 19.98
N ARG A 59 -15.58 -4.94 20.94
CA ARG A 59 -14.45 -4.02 20.80
C ARG A 59 -13.19 -4.73 20.28
N ARG A 60 -12.92 -5.95 20.79
CA ARG A 60 -11.79 -6.78 20.35
C ARG A 60 -11.92 -7.23 18.90
N GLN A 61 -13.09 -7.72 18.50
CA GLN A 61 -13.33 -8.13 17.11
C GLN A 61 -13.23 -6.93 16.16
N ASN A 62 -13.75 -5.77 16.53
CA ASN A 62 -13.66 -4.56 15.74
C ASN A 62 -12.19 -4.15 15.51
N GLY A 63 -11.35 -4.20 16.55
CA GLY A 63 -9.92 -3.94 16.44
C GLY A 63 -9.20 -4.94 15.53
N HIS A 64 -9.49 -6.25 15.66
CA HIS A 64 -8.91 -7.28 14.78
C HIS A 64 -9.34 -7.10 13.32
N ILE A 65 -10.60 -6.74 13.07
CA ILE A 65 -11.10 -6.45 11.73
C ILE A 65 -10.39 -5.21 11.18
N ALA A 66 -10.30 -4.15 11.98
CA ALA A 66 -9.69 -2.90 11.57
C ALA A 66 -8.19 -3.03 11.25
N VAL A 67 -7.42 -3.78 12.04
CA VAL A 67 -5.97 -3.95 11.77
C VAL A 67 -5.70 -4.84 10.55
N ALA A 68 -6.67 -5.64 10.10
CA ALA A 68 -6.50 -6.59 8.99
C ALA A 68 -6.19 -5.91 7.67
N GLY A 69 -6.81 -4.75 7.38
CA GLY A 69 -6.52 -3.97 6.19
C GLY A 69 -5.07 -3.51 6.12
N PRO A 70 -4.59 -2.73 7.10
CA PRO A 70 -3.18 -2.34 7.17
C PRO A 70 -2.22 -3.52 7.13
N LEU A 71 -2.47 -4.61 7.87
CA LEU A 71 -1.61 -5.80 7.82
C LEU A 71 -1.60 -6.48 6.45
N THR A 72 -2.70 -6.42 5.70
CA THR A 72 -2.74 -6.88 4.31
C THR A 72 -1.82 -6.03 3.44
N ASN A 73 -1.84 -4.71 3.59
CA ASN A 73 -0.92 -3.83 2.87
C ASN A 73 0.55 -4.11 3.24
N LEU A 74 0.84 -4.35 4.51
CA LEU A 74 2.19 -4.75 4.93
C LEU A 74 2.62 -6.05 4.26
N GLY A 75 1.76 -7.06 4.23
CA GLY A 75 2.01 -8.33 3.53
C GLY A 75 2.28 -8.13 2.04
N LEU A 76 1.47 -7.31 1.36
CA LEU A 76 1.64 -6.98 -0.05
C LEU A 76 2.93 -6.19 -0.33
N PHE A 77 3.33 -5.31 0.58
CA PHE A 77 4.62 -4.61 0.51
C PHE A 77 5.77 -5.61 0.62
N LEU A 78 5.78 -6.44 1.66
CA LEU A 78 6.87 -7.40 1.91
C LEU A 78 7.00 -8.47 0.80
N ILE A 79 5.88 -9.00 0.30
CA ILE A 79 5.85 -9.96 -0.82
C ILE A 79 6.18 -9.24 -2.14
N GLY A 80 5.79 -7.99 -2.27
CA GLY A 80 6.07 -7.17 -3.45
C GLY A 80 7.56 -6.97 -3.71
N ILE A 81 8.38 -6.87 -2.67
CA ILE A 81 9.84 -6.70 -2.81
C ILE A 81 10.47 -7.83 -3.63
N PRO A 82 10.40 -9.11 -3.20
CA PRO A 82 10.99 -10.20 -3.99
C PRO A 82 10.24 -10.44 -5.30
N LEU A 83 8.92 -10.32 -5.33
CA LEU A 83 8.12 -10.55 -6.54
C LEU A 83 8.52 -9.59 -7.65
N TRP A 84 8.46 -8.28 -7.41
CA TRP A 84 8.83 -7.28 -8.41
C TRP A 84 10.33 -7.27 -8.69
N GLY A 85 11.16 -7.46 -7.67
CA GLY A 85 12.61 -7.56 -7.85
C GLY A 85 13.00 -8.69 -8.82
N ILE A 86 12.40 -9.87 -8.68
CA ILE A 86 12.63 -11.00 -9.60
C ILE A 86 12.11 -10.69 -11.01
N ILE A 87 10.88 -10.18 -11.14
CA ILE A 87 10.30 -9.82 -12.45
C ILE A 87 11.18 -8.80 -13.17
N LEU A 88 11.61 -7.75 -12.47
CA LEU A 88 12.45 -6.70 -13.04
C LEU A 88 13.86 -7.19 -13.39
N GLY A 89 14.41 -8.11 -12.59
CA GLY A 89 15.67 -8.77 -12.87
C GLY A 89 15.63 -9.67 -14.12
N LEU A 90 14.62 -10.55 -14.21
CA LEU A 90 14.42 -11.45 -15.35
C LEU A 90 14.18 -10.70 -16.67
N THR A 91 13.51 -9.55 -16.60
CA THR A 91 13.23 -8.70 -17.78
C THR A 91 14.38 -7.74 -18.11
N GLY A 92 15.37 -7.60 -17.23
CA GLY A 92 16.43 -6.60 -17.37
C GLY A 92 15.91 -5.16 -17.40
N ALA A 93 14.76 -4.90 -16.79
CA ALA A 93 14.06 -3.62 -16.93
C ALA A 93 14.83 -2.42 -16.35
N PHE A 94 15.75 -2.62 -15.42
CA PHE A 94 16.62 -1.56 -14.91
C PHE A 94 17.80 -1.21 -15.83
N ASN A 95 18.10 -2.03 -16.85
CA ASN A 95 19.25 -1.82 -17.69
C ASN A 95 19.10 -0.55 -18.55
N GLY A 96 19.99 0.41 -18.35
CA GLY A 96 20.02 1.65 -19.10
C GLY A 96 18.95 2.68 -18.71
N LEU A 97 18.15 2.42 -17.66
CA LEU A 97 17.22 3.42 -17.15
C LEU A 97 17.93 4.38 -16.17
N PRO A 98 17.69 5.70 -16.30
CA PRO A 98 18.13 6.65 -15.30
C PRO A 98 17.40 6.43 -13.99
N ASP A 99 18.05 6.73 -12.87
CA ASP A 99 17.37 6.75 -11.57
C ASP A 99 16.38 7.92 -11.53
N ALA A 100 15.12 7.64 -11.23
CA ALA A 100 14.03 8.61 -11.31
C ALA A 100 13.35 8.90 -9.95
N GLY A 101 13.93 8.46 -8.85
CA GLY A 101 13.37 8.72 -7.53
C GLY A 101 11.95 8.15 -7.37
N ILE A 102 11.06 8.93 -6.71
CA ILE A 102 9.69 8.51 -6.34
C ILE A 102 8.64 8.91 -7.40
N PHE A 103 8.94 9.86 -8.29
CA PHE A 103 7.93 10.55 -9.11
C PHE A 103 7.81 10.04 -10.55
N GLY A 104 8.31 8.85 -10.82
CA GLY A 104 8.15 8.22 -12.13
C GLY A 104 9.23 8.62 -13.13
N ARG A 105 9.15 8.01 -14.30
CA ARG A 105 10.10 8.14 -15.41
C ARG A 105 9.42 8.61 -16.66
N ASP A 106 10.19 9.13 -17.60
CA ASP A 106 9.68 9.37 -18.94
C ASP A 106 9.40 8.03 -19.63
N TYR A 107 8.19 7.88 -20.16
CA TYR A 107 7.76 6.67 -20.84
C TYR A 107 7.96 6.71 -22.35
N VAL A 108 8.43 7.83 -22.87
CA VAL A 108 8.74 8.02 -24.29
C VAL A 108 10.15 8.58 -24.44
N SER A 109 10.99 7.92 -25.21
CA SER A 109 12.31 8.40 -25.60
C SER A 109 12.47 8.26 -27.11
N ASP A 110 12.89 9.33 -27.77
CA ASP A 110 13.06 9.39 -29.22
C ASP A 110 11.85 8.91 -30.02
N GLY A 111 10.64 9.22 -29.53
CA GLY A 111 9.37 8.80 -30.13
C GLY A 111 8.99 7.34 -29.92
N SER A 112 9.78 6.59 -29.17
CA SER A 112 9.55 5.17 -28.85
C SER A 112 9.11 4.99 -27.40
N LEU A 113 8.22 4.02 -27.16
CA LEU A 113 7.75 3.67 -25.83
C LEU A 113 8.84 2.95 -25.03
N VAL A 114 9.14 3.44 -23.82
CA VAL A 114 10.08 2.84 -22.88
C VAL A 114 9.29 1.94 -21.90
N TRP A 115 8.94 0.74 -22.35
CA TRP A 115 8.14 -0.21 -21.54
C TRP A 115 8.86 -0.61 -20.24
N GLN A 116 10.20 -0.60 -20.23
CA GLN A 116 11.01 -0.88 -19.05
C GLN A 116 10.72 0.13 -17.93
N ALA A 117 10.65 1.43 -18.26
CA ALA A 117 10.32 2.49 -17.32
C ALA A 117 8.92 2.26 -16.71
N MET A 118 7.95 1.90 -17.56
CA MET A 118 6.59 1.59 -17.08
C MET A 118 6.59 0.38 -16.13
N LEU A 119 7.32 -0.68 -16.45
CA LEU A 119 7.37 -1.89 -15.64
C LEU A 119 8.04 -1.63 -14.29
N VAL A 120 9.13 -0.88 -14.25
CA VAL A 120 9.80 -0.46 -12.99
C VAL A 120 8.86 0.38 -12.15
N ASP A 121 8.17 1.34 -12.74
CA ASP A 121 7.26 2.22 -12.00
C ASP A 121 6.03 1.48 -11.46
N VAL A 122 5.54 0.44 -12.12
CA VAL A 122 4.50 -0.45 -11.54
C VAL A 122 4.99 -1.09 -10.24
N GLY A 123 6.23 -1.60 -10.19
CA GLY A 123 6.83 -2.14 -8.98
C GLY A 123 7.03 -1.08 -7.89
N VAL A 124 7.55 0.10 -8.26
CA VAL A 124 7.75 1.24 -7.36
C VAL A 124 6.42 1.69 -6.74
N TYR A 125 5.39 1.88 -7.57
CA TYR A 125 4.07 2.26 -7.10
C TYR A 125 3.37 1.17 -6.29
N TRP A 126 3.63 -0.11 -6.57
CA TRP A 126 3.15 -1.20 -5.74
C TRP A 126 3.66 -1.08 -4.31
N LEU A 127 4.97 -0.89 -4.13
CA LEU A 127 5.57 -0.75 -2.81
C LEU A 127 5.10 0.53 -2.11
N GLY A 128 5.19 1.67 -2.79
CA GLY A 128 4.80 2.97 -2.25
C GLY A 128 3.33 3.04 -1.87
N ALA A 129 2.43 2.56 -2.74
CA ALA A 129 0.99 2.58 -2.48
C ALA A 129 0.59 1.74 -1.27
N ASN A 130 1.20 0.56 -1.07
CA ASN A 130 0.90 -0.28 0.08
C ASN A 130 1.40 0.34 1.39
N LEU A 131 2.59 0.95 1.41
CA LEU A 131 3.09 1.66 2.59
C LEU A 131 2.25 2.90 2.92
N LEU A 132 1.98 3.74 1.92
CA LEU A 132 1.22 4.98 2.14
C LEU A 132 -0.22 4.69 2.54
N LEU A 133 -0.87 3.71 1.92
CA LEU A 133 -2.24 3.34 2.27
C LEU A 133 -2.32 2.75 3.68
N GLY A 134 -1.36 1.89 4.05
CA GLY A 134 -1.25 1.35 5.40
C GLY A 134 -1.05 2.43 6.45
N LEU A 135 -0.10 3.36 6.22
CA LEU A 135 0.12 4.49 7.12
C LEU A 135 -1.11 5.38 7.26
N PHE A 136 -1.73 5.73 6.13
CA PHE A 136 -2.89 6.60 6.11
C PHE A 136 -4.05 6.01 6.91
N ASN A 137 -4.35 4.72 6.71
CA ASN A 137 -5.41 4.05 7.45
C ASN A 137 -5.11 3.87 8.94
N MET A 138 -3.85 3.96 9.35
CA MET A 138 -3.47 3.97 10.78
C MET A 138 -3.59 5.34 11.45
N LEU A 139 -3.98 6.40 10.74
CA LEU A 139 -4.24 7.69 11.37
C LEU A 139 -5.49 7.60 12.27
N PRO A 140 -5.45 8.24 13.50
CA PRO A 140 -6.47 8.00 14.52
C PRO A 140 -7.65 8.98 14.44
N PHE A 141 -8.22 9.16 13.23
CA PHE A 141 -9.35 10.07 13.03
C PHE A 141 -10.27 9.62 11.88
N GLY A 142 -11.50 10.13 11.88
CA GLY A 142 -12.49 9.89 10.84
C GLY A 142 -12.90 8.42 10.72
N PRO A 143 -13.18 7.95 9.51
CA PRO A 143 -13.60 6.57 9.25
C PRO A 143 -12.42 5.59 9.20
N LEU A 144 -11.18 6.05 9.42
CA LEU A 144 -9.96 5.28 9.26
C LEU A 144 -9.82 4.19 10.34
N ASP A 145 -9.04 3.17 10.03
CA ASP A 145 -8.91 2.00 10.89
C ASP A 145 -8.11 2.26 12.16
N GLY A 146 -7.16 3.19 12.11
CA GLY A 146 -6.31 3.55 13.24
C GLY A 146 -7.09 3.91 14.50
N LEU A 147 -8.24 4.60 14.36
CA LEU A 147 -9.10 4.92 15.49
C LEU A 147 -9.65 3.65 16.17
N LYS A 148 -10.12 2.69 15.39
CA LYS A 148 -10.68 1.41 15.88
C LYS A 148 -9.59 0.52 16.50
N VAL A 149 -8.39 0.50 15.90
CA VAL A 149 -7.23 -0.24 16.43
C VAL A 149 -6.78 0.37 17.75
N LYS A 150 -6.65 1.70 17.82
CA LYS A 150 -6.29 2.41 19.04
C LYS A 150 -7.30 2.18 20.15
N ASP A 151 -8.59 2.26 19.83
CA ASP A 151 -9.66 1.98 20.78
C ASP A 151 -9.58 0.54 21.33
N TRP A 152 -9.23 -0.43 20.51
CA TRP A 152 -9.04 -1.81 20.94
C TRP A 152 -7.79 -1.99 21.80
N ASN A 153 -6.61 -1.55 21.30
CA ASN A 153 -5.32 -1.77 21.97
C ASN A 153 -4.30 -0.72 21.52
N GLU A 154 -3.91 0.18 22.43
CA GLU A 154 -2.97 1.25 22.14
C GLU A 154 -1.56 0.74 21.78
N VAL A 155 -1.09 -0.35 22.42
CA VAL A 155 0.24 -0.91 22.11
C VAL A 155 0.26 -1.46 20.69
N ALA A 156 -0.77 -2.21 20.31
CA ALA A 156 -0.90 -2.71 18.93
C ALA A 156 -1.00 -1.57 17.93
N TYR A 157 -1.75 -0.52 18.27
CA TYR A 157 -1.88 0.69 17.44
C TYR A 157 -0.51 1.34 17.17
N PHE A 158 0.25 1.65 18.22
CA PHE A 158 1.56 2.30 18.05
C PHE A 158 2.56 1.38 17.34
N ALA A 159 2.54 0.07 17.61
CA ALA A 159 3.40 -0.89 16.92
C ALA A 159 3.14 -0.88 15.41
N VAL A 160 1.87 -1.01 14.98
CA VAL A 160 1.50 -1.01 13.57
C VAL A 160 1.75 0.36 12.93
N LEU A 161 1.42 1.46 13.63
CA LEU A 161 1.69 2.81 13.15
C LEU A 161 3.19 3.00 12.85
N LEU A 162 4.07 2.59 13.77
CA LEU A 162 5.52 2.74 13.59
C LEU A 162 6.08 1.87 12.46
N ILE A 163 5.53 0.65 12.27
CA ILE A 163 5.90 -0.23 11.15
C ILE A 163 5.69 0.47 9.79
N PHE A 164 4.68 1.32 9.67
CA PHE A 164 4.44 2.11 8.45
C PHE A 164 5.12 3.48 8.48
N ALA A 165 5.06 4.19 9.61
CA ALA A 165 5.57 5.56 9.71
C ALA A 165 7.09 5.62 9.51
N VAL A 166 7.84 4.68 10.08
CA VAL A 166 9.31 4.70 9.95
C VAL A 166 9.76 4.48 8.51
N PRO A 167 9.31 3.44 7.78
CA PRO A 167 9.67 3.28 6.37
C PRO A 167 9.22 4.46 5.49
N VAL A 168 8.02 4.98 5.69
CA VAL A 168 7.54 6.13 4.91
C VAL A 168 8.38 7.36 5.19
N PHE A 169 8.67 7.68 6.45
CA PHE A 169 9.52 8.82 6.80
C PHE A 169 10.93 8.69 6.20
N THR A 170 11.55 7.53 6.34
CA THR A 170 12.90 7.28 5.80
C THR A 170 12.94 7.25 4.28
N MET A 171 11.85 6.86 3.61
CA MET A 171 11.68 6.98 2.17
C MET A 171 11.67 8.46 1.72
N PHE A 172 10.89 9.31 2.40
CA PHE A 172 10.82 10.75 2.07
C PHE A 172 12.10 11.51 2.41
N THR A 173 12.87 11.06 3.38
CA THR A 173 14.19 11.64 3.69
C THR A 173 15.32 11.10 2.81
N GLY A 174 15.03 10.22 1.86
CA GLY A 174 16.01 9.70 0.91
C GLY A 174 16.95 8.64 1.47
N VAL A 175 16.68 8.10 2.68
CA VAL A 175 17.49 6.99 3.25
C VAL A 175 17.37 5.73 2.40
N TRP A 176 16.21 5.50 1.79
CA TRP A 176 15.98 4.45 0.81
C TRP A 176 14.90 4.88 -0.19
N THR A 177 14.86 4.20 -1.34
CA THR A 177 13.80 4.39 -2.35
C THR A 177 13.19 3.04 -2.72
N PRO A 178 11.91 3.00 -3.11
CA PRO A 178 11.31 1.76 -3.63
C PRO A 178 12.07 1.18 -4.82
N SER A 179 12.58 2.05 -5.71
CA SER A 179 13.42 1.65 -6.84
C SER A 179 14.71 0.96 -6.38
N GLY A 180 15.46 1.59 -5.45
CA GLY A 180 16.70 1.01 -4.93
C GLY A 180 16.47 -0.31 -4.19
N MET A 181 15.36 -0.44 -3.45
CA MET A 181 15.00 -1.70 -2.80
C MET A 181 14.73 -2.82 -3.81
N LEU A 182 14.07 -2.53 -4.92
CA LEU A 182 13.83 -3.50 -5.99
C LEU A 182 15.14 -3.87 -6.71
N GLN A 183 16.06 -2.93 -6.90
CA GLN A 183 17.36 -3.18 -7.54
C GLN A 183 18.23 -4.16 -6.76
N ILE A 184 18.19 -4.16 -5.42
CA ILE A 184 18.94 -5.11 -4.59
C ILE A 184 18.66 -6.57 -4.99
N ILE A 185 17.43 -6.86 -5.46
CA ILE A 185 17.05 -8.20 -5.92
C ILE A 185 17.19 -8.32 -7.44
N ALA A 186 16.85 -7.27 -8.19
CA ALA A 186 16.83 -7.32 -9.64
C ALA A 186 18.24 -7.46 -10.24
N ASP A 187 19.25 -6.79 -9.69
CA ASP A 187 20.62 -6.83 -10.22
C ASP A 187 21.25 -8.23 -10.15
N PRO A 188 21.22 -8.96 -9.01
CA PRO A 188 21.68 -10.34 -8.96
C PRO A 188 20.93 -11.26 -9.93
N VAL A 189 19.60 -11.13 -10.01
CA VAL A 189 18.78 -11.94 -10.93
C VAL A 189 19.14 -11.66 -12.39
N SER A 190 19.29 -10.39 -12.76
CA SER A 190 19.69 -9.99 -14.13
C SER A 190 21.05 -10.56 -14.52
N ASN A 191 22.00 -10.63 -13.57
CA ASN A 191 23.33 -11.18 -13.80
C ASN A 191 23.33 -12.71 -13.97
N LEU A 192 22.32 -13.41 -13.44
CA LEU A 192 22.17 -14.87 -13.60
C LEU A 192 21.59 -15.26 -14.96
N VAL A 193 20.92 -14.36 -15.65
CA VAL A 193 20.17 -14.62 -16.90
C VAL A 193 20.95 -14.14 -18.14
N ARG A 194 22.00 -13.35 -17.93
CA ARG A 194 22.96 -12.95 -18.98
C ARG A 194 24.02 -14.00 -19.19
#